data_57cea999bb82ed0601bdcbc652622f1b
#
_entry.id   57cea999bb82ed0601bdcbc652622f1b
#
_cell.length_a   1.000
_cell.length_b   1.000
_cell.length_c   1.000
_cell.angle_alpha   90.00
_cell.angle_beta   90.00
_cell.angle_gamma   90.00
#
_symmetry.space_group_name_H-M   'P 1'
#
loop_
_entity.id
_entity.type
_entity.pdbx_description
1 polymer ?
#
loop_
_entity_poly.entity_id
_entity_poly.type
_entity_poly.pdbx_seq_one_letter_code
_entity_poly.pdbx_strand_id
1 'polypeptide(L)'
;MVSTDIGYQLGGVSTSLYRWNVPARLPPMSSARHETRSRWCIVVADAAGPEWPVSEDINVQSAPVQYCGLGEPTTMLQKALHRAIRISHPARVMVTAAEVHRSHWQRALWFMRAEHRFVSESPGWSLLATAAAVLSIAARAPSALITILPARCYVSDEWTLTVALHRALSAPSFLADGIVTLGIVDAELGVDEDYLVLSAPDDRPTVAVAFTAQKPMEWVARDFVRRGALVATGIYIAYASALAALLYRYWPTLTHNILRNLKQSYVRGLENRIAPVLAQEALRAASRPFWDRPPWLTLRALRVAHCGWSSLSSTQAIEGIVTAQPEAAQYGLYQSQYDYLKRERTS
;
A
#
# COMPACT_ATOMS: atom_id res chain seq x y z
N MET A 1 -28.50 -14.89 -13.54
CA MET A 1 -27.81 -16.19 -13.68
C MET A 1 -27.29 -16.27 -15.10
N VAL A 2 -26.02 -16.07 -15.29
CA VAL A 2 -25.36 -16.41 -16.57
C VAL A 2 -24.21 -17.34 -16.19
N SER A 3 -24.40 -18.61 -16.46
CA SER A 3 -23.40 -19.68 -16.29
C SER A 3 -22.59 -19.76 -17.56
N THR A 4 -21.31 -19.53 -17.51
CA THR A 4 -20.37 -19.88 -18.59
C THR A 4 -19.48 -21.00 -18.08
N ASP A 5 -19.91 -22.23 -18.33
CA ASP A 5 -19.07 -23.42 -18.23
C ASP A 5 -18.14 -23.48 -19.46
N ILE A 6 -16.85 -23.34 -19.25
CA ILE A 6 -15.84 -23.75 -20.24
C ILE A 6 -15.01 -24.85 -19.59
N GLY A 7 -15.40 -26.09 -19.86
CA GLY A 7 -14.62 -27.26 -19.50
C GLY A 7 -13.55 -27.55 -20.56
N TYR A 8 -12.29 -27.64 -20.13
CA TYR A 8 -11.24 -28.34 -20.87
C TYR A 8 -10.71 -29.48 -20.02
N GLN A 9 -10.92 -30.70 -20.51
CA GLN A 9 -10.25 -31.89 -19.98
C GLN A 9 -8.83 -31.97 -20.54
N LEU A 10 -7.84 -31.89 -19.66
CA LEU A 10 -6.50 -32.39 -19.94
C LEU A 10 -6.08 -33.32 -18.79
N GLY A 11 -5.89 -34.57 -19.19
CA GLY A 11 -5.26 -35.71 -18.52
C GLY A 11 -4.96 -35.66 -17.04
N GLY A 12 -5.77 -36.31 -16.21
CA GLY A 12 -5.29 -37.14 -15.08
C GLY A 12 -4.82 -36.43 -13.79
N VAL A 13 -5.01 -35.11 -13.61
CA VAL A 13 -4.79 -34.44 -12.35
C VAL A 13 -6.08 -33.72 -11.97
N SER A 14 -6.68 -34.12 -10.84
CA SER A 14 -7.85 -33.45 -10.27
C SER A 14 -7.49 -32.05 -9.86
N THR A 15 -7.53 -31.11 -10.79
CA THR A 15 -7.48 -29.68 -10.52
C THR A 15 -8.86 -29.25 -10.03
N SER A 16 -9.01 -29.05 -8.74
CA SER A 16 -10.14 -28.34 -8.15
C SER A 16 -10.27 -27.00 -8.88
N LEU A 17 -11.22 -26.93 -9.81
CA LEU A 17 -11.54 -25.72 -10.56
C LEU A 17 -12.03 -24.66 -9.56
N TYR A 18 -11.25 -23.65 -9.35
CA TYR A 18 -11.65 -22.46 -8.58
C TYR A 18 -12.83 -21.80 -9.29
N ARG A 19 -14.04 -22.02 -8.77
CA ARG A 19 -15.23 -21.29 -9.21
C ARG A 19 -15.12 -19.85 -8.70
N TRP A 20 -14.88 -18.93 -9.61
CA TRP A 20 -14.94 -17.50 -9.36
C TRP A 20 -16.41 -17.04 -9.29
N ASN A 21 -17.12 -17.44 -8.24
CA ASN A 21 -18.44 -16.89 -7.94
C ASN A 21 -18.27 -15.59 -7.16
N VAL A 22 -18.21 -14.48 -7.87
CA VAL A 22 -18.37 -13.17 -7.23
C VAL A 22 -19.88 -12.97 -7.05
N PRO A 23 -20.41 -12.89 -5.82
CA PRO A 23 -21.82 -12.64 -5.61
C PRO A 23 -22.18 -11.25 -6.13
N ALA A 24 -23.25 -11.16 -6.90
CA ALA A 24 -23.79 -9.92 -7.43
C ALA A 24 -24.29 -8.95 -6.32
N ARG A 25 -24.38 -9.43 -5.10
CA ARG A 25 -24.64 -8.67 -3.86
C ARG A 25 -23.69 -9.18 -2.78
N LEU A 26 -23.11 -8.26 -2.01
CA LEU A 26 -22.40 -8.62 -0.78
C LEU A 26 -23.40 -9.40 0.11
N PRO A 27 -23.04 -10.59 0.62
CA PRO A 27 -23.91 -11.30 1.54
C PRO A 27 -24.19 -10.41 2.75
N PRO A 28 -25.44 -10.38 3.28
CA PRO A 28 -25.71 -9.70 4.54
C PRO A 28 -24.78 -10.28 5.58
N MET A 29 -24.13 -9.42 6.34
CA MET A 29 -23.23 -9.81 7.43
C MET A 29 -24.03 -10.49 8.55
N SER A 30 -24.38 -11.77 8.35
CA SER A 30 -24.94 -12.58 9.43
C SER A 30 -23.84 -12.78 10.48
N SER A 31 -24.26 -12.76 11.75
CA SER A 31 -23.48 -12.97 12.96
C SER A 31 -22.86 -14.38 13.02
N ALA A 32 -22.03 -14.73 12.05
CA ALA A 32 -21.27 -15.96 12.05
C ALA A 32 -20.09 -15.83 13.03
N ARG A 33 -20.07 -16.77 13.98
CA ARG A 33 -19.05 -17.08 14.99
C ARG A 33 -17.68 -16.51 14.67
N HIS A 34 -16.97 -16.00 15.68
CA HIS A 34 -15.58 -15.54 15.67
C HIS A 34 -14.60 -16.63 15.15
N GLU A 35 -14.70 -16.99 13.89
CA GLU A 35 -13.57 -17.56 13.18
C GLU A 35 -12.51 -16.46 13.13
N THR A 36 -11.31 -16.78 13.56
CA THR A 36 -10.14 -15.89 13.48
C THR A 36 -9.95 -15.51 12.00
N ARG A 37 -10.57 -14.39 11.60
CA ARG A 37 -10.56 -13.91 10.21
C ARG A 37 -9.13 -13.81 9.75
N SER A 38 -8.80 -14.41 8.63
CA SER A 38 -7.45 -14.40 8.12
C SER A 38 -7.05 -12.96 7.77
N ARG A 39 -5.92 -12.50 8.34
CA ARG A 39 -5.36 -11.17 8.07
C ARG A 39 -4.26 -11.31 7.03
N TRP A 40 -4.35 -10.52 5.98
CA TRP A 40 -3.36 -10.43 4.91
C TRP A 40 -2.76 -9.04 4.88
N CYS A 41 -1.52 -8.94 4.45
CA CYS A 41 -0.86 -7.65 4.26
C CYS A 41 -0.27 -7.56 2.86
N ILE A 42 -0.46 -6.42 2.19
CA ILE A 42 0.17 -6.09 0.91
C ILE A 42 1.11 -4.92 1.18
N VAL A 43 2.43 -5.15 1.06
CA VAL A 43 3.45 -4.11 1.15
C VAL A 43 3.69 -3.55 -0.25
N VAL A 44 3.43 -2.25 -0.43
CA VAL A 44 3.57 -1.56 -1.72
C VAL A 44 4.96 -0.94 -1.82
N ALA A 45 5.84 -1.55 -2.62
CA ALA A 45 7.23 -1.13 -2.80
C ALA A 45 7.59 -0.74 -4.26
N ASP A 46 6.61 -0.74 -5.17
CA ASP A 46 6.78 -0.35 -6.58
C ASP A 46 6.37 1.11 -6.86
N ALA A 47 6.10 1.89 -5.81
CA ALA A 47 5.76 3.31 -5.97
C ALA A 47 6.94 4.09 -6.56
N ALA A 48 6.66 4.93 -7.55
CA ALA A 48 7.62 5.94 -8.01
C ALA A 48 7.91 6.94 -6.87
N GLY A 49 9.14 7.41 -6.77
CA GLY A 49 9.53 8.33 -5.72
C GLY A 49 10.95 8.84 -5.90
N PRO A 50 11.41 9.71 -5.00
CA PRO A 50 12.76 10.23 -5.06
C PRO A 50 13.77 9.11 -4.90
N GLU A 51 14.90 9.26 -5.59
CA GLU A 51 16.08 8.45 -5.38
C GLU A 51 16.94 9.05 -4.28
N TRP A 52 17.63 8.19 -3.54
CA TRP A 52 18.50 8.57 -2.44
C TRP A 52 19.85 7.85 -2.58
N PRO A 53 20.97 8.52 -2.31
CA PRO A 53 22.30 7.89 -2.34
C PRO A 53 22.42 6.71 -1.38
N VAL A 54 23.06 5.62 -1.81
CA VAL A 54 23.18 4.37 -1.03
C VAL A 54 24.58 4.20 -0.41
N SER A 55 25.60 4.95 -0.90
CA SER A 55 27.00 4.77 -0.51
C SER A 55 27.77 6.10 -0.51
N GLU A 56 28.86 6.15 0.26
CA GLU A 56 29.79 7.30 0.32
C GLU A 56 30.75 7.40 -0.87
N ASP A 57 30.87 6.36 -1.66
CA ASP A 57 31.81 6.34 -2.79
C ASP A 57 31.35 7.19 -3.96
N ILE A 58 32.31 7.82 -4.63
CA ILE A 58 32.14 8.78 -5.75
C ILE A 58 31.41 8.16 -6.96
N ASN A 59 31.29 6.84 -7.02
CA ASN A 59 30.46 6.09 -7.97
C ASN A 59 29.08 5.78 -7.37
N VAL A 60 28.45 6.76 -6.71
CA VAL A 60 27.23 6.63 -5.95
C VAL A 60 26.12 6.06 -6.83
N GLN A 61 25.72 4.82 -6.57
CA GLN A 61 24.46 4.31 -7.06
C GLN A 61 23.34 4.89 -6.18
N SER A 62 22.46 5.67 -6.78
CA SER A 62 21.22 6.07 -6.13
C SER A 62 20.23 4.90 -6.17
N ALA A 63 19.37 4.82 -5.18
CA ALA A 63 18.26 3.87 -5.13
C ALA A 63 16.97 4.58 -4.74
N PRO A 64 15.81 4.09 -5.21
CA PRO A 64 14.54 4.58 -4.72
C PRO A 64 14.48 4.49 -3.20
N VAL A 65 13.98 5.53 -2.55
CA VAL A 65 14.05 5.74 -1.09
C VAL A 65 13.49 4.55 -0.28
N GLN A 66 12.52 3.82 -0.80
CA GLN A 66 11.99 2.63 -0.13
C GLN A 66 13.01 1.50 0.05
N TYR A 67 14.13 1.54 -0.66
CA TYR A 67 15.22 0.56 -0.55
C TYR A 67 16.42 1.11 0.24
N CYS A 68 16.30 2.32 0.79
CA CYS A 68 17.34 2.98 1.58
C CYS A 68 17.04 2.87 3.08
N GLY A 69 18.08 2.90 3.91
CA GLY A 69 17.97 2.84 5.38
C GLY A 69 17.82 4.21 6.03
N LEU A 70 18.16 5.31 5.32
CA LEU A 70 18.11 6.68 5.82
C LEU A 70 18.85 6.85 7.16
N GLY A 71 20.07 6.29 7.25
CA GLY A 71 20.88 6.33 8.46
C GLY A 71 20.74 5.13 9.37
N GLU A 72 19.86 4.25 9.06
CA GLU A 72 19.69 2.99 9.78
C GLU A 72 20.11 1.80 8.90
N PRO A 73 20.54 0.67 9.52
CA PRO A 73 20.91 -0.53 8.75
C PRO A 73 19.72 -1.20 8.07
N THR A 74 18.50 -0.83 8.47
CA THR A 74 17.24 -1.42 7.99
C THR A 74 16.57 -0.51 6.98
N THR A 75 16.37 -1.02 5.75
CA THR A 75 15.70 -0.25 4.69
C THR A 75 14.21 0.00 4.99
N MET A 76 13.61 1.00 4.34
CA MET A 76 12.18 1.28 4.50
C MET A 76 11.30 0.10 4.08
N LEU A 77 11.69 -0.66 3.05
CA LEU A 77 11.02 -1.92 2.68
C LEU A 77 11.07 -2.94 3.83
N GLN A 78 12.24 -3.13 4.45
CA GLN A 78 12.37 -4.05 5.58
C GLN A 78 11.54 -3.59 6.79
N LYS A 79 11.51 -2.28 7.08
CA LYS A 79 10.62 -1.72 8.12
C LYS A 79 9.15 -1.99 7.81
N ALA A 80 8.72 -1.81 6.55
CA ALA A 80 7.35 -2.11 6.15
C ALA A 80 7.02 -3.61 6.27
N LEU A 81 7.96 -4.50 5.95
CA LEU A 81 7.82 -5.95 6.17
C LEU A 81 7.71 -6.28 7.66
N HIS A 82 8.50 -5.64 8.52
CA HIS A 82 8.39 -5.81 9.98
C HIS A 82 7.01 -5.36 10.50
N ARG A 83 6.46 -4.24 9.99
CA ARG A 83 5.08 -3.82 10.30
C ARG A 83 4.07 -4.87 9.85
N ALA A 84 4.23 -5.40 8.63
CA ALA A 84 3.33 -6.39 8.07
C ALA A 84 3.26 -7.68 8.93
N ILE A 85 4.40 -8.21 9.37
CA ILE A 85 4.45 -9.43 10.20
C ILE A 85 3.96 -9.23 11.63
N ARG A 86 3.90 -8.00 12.13
CA ARG A 86 3.29 -7.70 13.44
C ARG A 86 1.76 -7.81 13.41
N ILE A 87 1.14 -7.64 12.25
CA ILE A 87 -0.33 -7.61 12.09
C ILE A 87 -0.90 -8.79 11.32
N SER A 88 -0.05 -9.55 10.62
CA SER A 88 -0.42 -10.74 9.84
C SER A 88 0.63 -11.84 9.96
N HIS A 89 0.23 -13.07 9.64
CA HIS A 89 1.19 -14.18 9.58
C HIS A 89 2.15 -13.99 8.40
N PRO A 90 3.47 -14.30 8.51
CA PRO A 90 4.45 -14.14 7.42
C PRO A 90 4.03 -14.79 6.09
N ALA A 91 3.38 -15.95 6.13
CA ALA A 91 2.84 -16.62 4.96
C ALA A 91 1.62 -15.92 4.33
N ARG A 92 1.18 -14.78 4.87
CA ARG A 92 0.07 -13.96 4.37
C ARG A 92 0.52 -12.52 4.06
N VAL A 93 1.81 -12.32 3.90
CA VAL A 93 2.38 -11.06 3.42
C VAL A 93 2.66 -11.19 1.93
N MET A 94 2.21 -10.22 1.16
CA MET A 94 2.50 -10.04 -0.25
C MET A 94 3.25 -8.74 -0.46
N VAL A 95 4.07 -8.66 -1.50
CA VAL A 95 4.82 -7.45 -1.84
C VAL A 95 4.62 -7.12 -3.31
N THR A 96 4.39 -5.84 -3.59
CA THR A 96 4.49 -5.31 -4.95
C THR A 96 5.87 -4.69 -5.14
N ALA A 97 6.51 -4.91 -6.28
CA ALA A 97 7.84 -4.39 -6.60
C ALA A 97 7.96 -4.09 -8.10
N ALA A 98 8.89 -3.20 -8.48
CA ALA A 98 9.18 -2.92 -9.87
C ALA A 98 10.38 -3.73 -10.36
N GLU A 99 10.29 -4.30 -11.57
CA GLU A 99 11.35 -5.12 -12.16
C GLU A 99 12.66 -4.34 -12.29
N VAL A 100 12.59 -3.08 -12.73
CA VAL A 100 13.75 -2.20 -12.86
C VAL A 100 14.53 -1.99 -11.55
N HIS A 101 13.91 -2.26 -10.41
CA HIS A 101 14.52 -2.16 -9.07
C HIS A 101 14.90 -3.53 -8.48
N ARG A 102 14.94 -4.59 -9.30
CA ARG A 102 15.18 -5.98 -8.83
C ARG A 102 16.44 -6.12 -8.00
N SER A 103 17.53 -5.49 -8.40
CA SER A 103 18.80 -5.52 -7.66
C SER A 103 18.68 -5.04 -6.21
N HIS A 104 17.77 -4.09 -5.94
CA HIS A 104 17.56 -3.53 -4.61
C HIS A 104 16.65 -4.40 -3.73
N TRP A 105 15.58 -4.98 -4.30
CA TRP A 105 14.62 -5.73 -3.48
C TRP A 105 14.83 -7.25 -3.45
N GLN A 106 15.53 -7.83 -4.43
CA GLN A 106 15.68 -9.29 -4.52
C GLN A 106 16.30 -9.90 -3.26
N ARG A 107 17.32 -9.24 -2.69
CA ARG A 107 17.96 -9.69 -1.45
C ARG A 107 17.02 -9.56 -0.23
N ALA A 108 16.24 -8.49 -0.16
CA ALA A 108 15.29 -8.28 0.94
C ALA A 108 14.10 -9.26 0.90
N LEU A 109 13.76 -9.79 -0.29
CA LEU A 109 12.62 -10.68 -0.51
C LEU A 109 13.02 -12.13 -0.82
N TRP A 110 14.28 -12.54 -0.58
CA TRP A 110 14.78 -13.86 -0.93
C TRP A 110 14.01 -15.00 -0.27
N PHE A 111 13.52 -14.79 0.97
CA PHE A 111 12.76 -15.75 1.75
C PHE A 111 11.28 -15.86 1.36
N MET A 112 10.80 -14.90 0.56
CA MET A 112 9.40 -14.82 0.17
C MET A 112 9.12 -15.72 -1.04
N ARG A 113 8.02 -16.48 -0.98
CA ARG A 113 7.57 -17.33 -2.09
C ARG A 113 7.30 -16.48 -3.35
N ALA A 114 7.60 -17.05 -4.52
CA ALA A 114 7.40 -16.35 -5.80
C ALA A 114 5.95 -15.86 -5.99
N GLU A 115 4.97 -16.68 -5.59
CA GLU A 115 3.54 -16.38 -5.68
C GLU A 115 3.06 -15.20 -4.79
N HIS A 116 3.90 -14.74 -3.86
CA HIS A 116 3.64 -13.59 -3.00
C HIS A 116 4.31 -12.30 -3.50
N ARG A 117 5.05 -12.36 -4.58
CA ARG A 117 5.68 -11.22 -5.23
C ARG A 117 4.89 -10.83 -6.47
N PHE A 118 4.46 -9.58 -6.53
CA PHE A 118 3.74 -8.98 -7.66
C PHE A 118 4.67 -7.96 -8.30
N VAL A 119 5.17 -8.27 -9.48
CA VAL A 119 6.24 -7.51 -10.12
C VAL A 119 5.71 -6.77 -11.34
N SER A 120 5.73 -5.45 -11.28
CA SER A 120 5.45 -4.56 -12.41
C SER A 120 6.74 -4.24 -13.17
N GLU A 121 6.68 -3.97 -14.47
CA GLU A 121 7.88 -3.62 -15.24
C GLU A 121 8.46 -2.27 -14.83
N SER A 122 7.61 -1.31 -14.54
CA SER A 122 8.02 0.07 -14.21
C SER A 122 7.46 0.51 -12.86
N PRO A 123 8.17 1.39 -12.14
CA PRO A 123 7.63 2.05 -10.98
C PRO A 123 6.43 2.94 -11.37
N GLY A 124 5.52 3.16 -10.41
CA GLY A 124 4.30 3.93 -10.66
C GLY A 124 3.10 3.08 -11.08
N TRP A 125 3.25 1.76 -11.29
CA TRP A 125 2.15 0.83 -11.54
C TRP A 125 1.64 0.16 -10.27
N SER A 126 1.89 0.77 -9.13
CA SER A 126 1.53 0.27 -7.78
C SER A 126 0.06 -0.10 -7.66
N LEU A 127 -0.82 0.71 -8.29
CA LEU A 127 -2.25 0.42 -8.30
C LEU A 127 -2.55 -0.93 -8.97
N LEU A 128 -1.92 -1.20 -10.11
CA LEU A 128 -2.14 -2.41 -10.89
C LEU A 128 -1.61 -3.66 -10.17
N ALA A 129 -0.39 -3.58 -9.62
CA ALA A 129 0.21 -4.66 -8.85
C ALA A 129 -0.57 -4.91 -7.55
N THR A 130 -1.02 -3.85 -6.87
CA THR A 130 -1.86 -3.95 -5.68
C THR A 130 -3.22 -4.57 -6.01
N ALA A 131 -3.87 -4.16 -7.11
CA ALA A 131 -5.12 -4.77 -7.56
C ALA A 131 -4.97 -6.27 -7.86
N ALA A 132 -3.86 -6.67 -8.48
CA ALA A 132 -3.56 -8.08 -8.73
C ALA A 132 -3.37 -8.86 -7.42
N ALA A 133 -2.67 -8.30 -6.43
CA ALA A 133 -2.50 -8.91 -5.12
C ALA A 133 -3.86 -9.04 -4.38
N VAL A 134 -4.68 -7.99 -4.40
CA VAL A 134 -6.04 -8.01 -3.82
C VAL A 134 -6.90 -9.11 -4.46
N LEU A 135 -6.92 -9.19 -5.78
CA LEU A 135 -7.70 -10.21 -6.51
C LEU A 135 -7.19 -11.62 -6.21
N SER A 136 -5.87 -11.80 -6.09
CA SER A 136 -5.27 -13.07 -5.71
C SER A 136 -5.67 -13.52 -4.30
N ILE A 137 -5.78 -12.58 -3.34
CA ILE A 137 -6.26 -12.87 -1.98
C ILE A 137 -7.77 -13.13 -2.00
N ALA A 138 -8.55 -12.29 -2.66
CA ALA A 138 -10.01 -12.41 -2.72
C ALA A 138 -10.47 -13.75 -3.30
N ALA A 139 -9.72 -14.29 -4.26
CA ALA A 139 -9.99 -15.61 -4.83
C ALA A 139 -9.81 -16.75 -3.83
N ARG A 140 -8.88 -16.62 -2.89
CA ARG A 140 -8.53 -17.67 -1.92
C ARG A 140 -9.25 -17.50 -0.58
N ALA A 141 -9.48 -16.26 -0.18
CA ALA A 141 -10.02 -15.89 1.11
C ALA A 141 -10.86 -14.60 1.02
N PRO A 142 -12.08 -14.64 0.46
CA PRO A 142 -12.91 -13.46 0.22
C PRO A 142 -13.30 -12.73 1.53
N SER A 143 -13.38 -13.44 2.65
CA SER A 143 -13.66 -12.89 3.98
C SER A 143 -12.41 -12.37 4.71
N ALA A 144 -11.23 -12.48 4.11
CA ALA A 144 -9.99 -11.99 4.73
C ALA A 144 -9.98 -10.46 4.86
N LEU A 145 -9.33 -9.98 5.92
CA LEU A 145 -8.95 -8.57 6.04
C LEU A 145 -7.63 -8.34 5.34
N ILE A 146 -7.60 -7.37 4.44
CA ILE A 146 -6.39 -6.91 3.76
C ILE A 146 -5.97 -5.57 4.35
N THR A 147 -4.70 -5.48 4.77
CA THR A 147 -4.03 -4.22 5.05
C THR A 147 -3.07 -3.90 3.91
N ILE A 148 -3.19 -2.73 3.31
CA ILE A 148 -2.27 -2.21 2.30
C ILE A 148 -1.32 -1.25 3.02
N LEU A 149 -0.01 -1.51 2.97
CA LEU A 149 1.05 -0.75 3.64
C LEU A 149 2.02 -0.16 2.61
N PRO A 150 2.22 1.15 2.56
CA PRO A 150 3.29 1.73 1.75
C PRO A 150 4.66 1.40 2.36
N ALA A 151 5.64 1.03 1.50
CA ALA A 151 7.03 0.89 1.92
C ALA A 151 7.77 2.24 1.92
N ARG A 152 7.29 3.21 1.13
CA ARG A 152 7.85 4.56 1.02
C ARG A 152 7.31 5.48 2.11
N CYS A 153 7.60 5.14 3.35
CA CYS A 153 7.23 5.98 4.50
C CYS A 153 8.21 5.75 5.66
N TYR A 154 8.41 6.79 6.43
CA TYR A 154 9.14 6.75 7.68
C TYR A 154 8.17 6.87 8.87
N VAL A 155 8.50 6.22 9.97
CA VAL A 155 7.76 6.30 11.23
C VAL A 155 8.78 6.24 12.36
N SER A 156 8.80 7.23 13.24
CA SER A 156 9.72 7.23 14.39
C SER A 156 9.15 6.42 15.57
N ASP A 157 7.84 6.47 15.80
CA ASP A 157 7.16 5.67 16.83
C ASP A 157 6.33 4.54 16.19
N GLU A 158 7.02 3.43 15.93
CA GLU A 158 6.42 2.20 15.37
C GLU A 158 5.36 1.57 16.31
N TRP A 159 5.48 1.81 17.63
CA TRP A 159 4.54 1.25 18.60
C TRP A 159 3.16 1.90 18.46
N THR A 160 3.10 3.22 18.44
CA THR A 160 1.84 3.97 18.27
C THR A 160 1.13 3.57 16.98
N LEU A 161 1.85 3.45 15.85
CA LEU A 161 1.27 2.98 14.59
C LEU A 161 0.79 1.52 14.70
N THR A 162 1.57 0.63 15.32
CA THR A 162 1.21 -0.79 15.49
C THR A 162 -0.06 -0.95 16.32
N VAL A 163 -0.19 -0.21 17.41
CA VAL A 163 -1.41 -0.20 18.24
C VAL A 163 -2.63 0.24 17.43
N ALA A 164 -2.50 1.30 16.63
CA ALA A 164 -3.58 1.78 15.77
C ALA A 164 -3.98 0.74 14.71
N LEU A 165 -3.02 0.04 14.10
CA LEU A 165 -3.27 -1.06 13.17
C LEU A 165 -4.03 -2.21 13.84
N HIS A 166 -3.59 -2.64 15.03
CA HIS A 166 -4.29 -3.67 15.78
C HIS A 166 -5.72 -3.26 16.15
N ARG A 167 -5.92 -2.01 16.56
CA ARG A 167 -7.24 -1.45 16.85
C ARG A 167 -8.15 -1.51 15.62
N ALA A 168 -7.67 -1.08 14.45
CA ALA A 168 -8.42 -1.12 13.20
C ALA A 168 -8.81 -2.56 12.80
N LEU A 169 -7.89 -3.52 12.97
CA LEU A 169 -8.08 -4.92 12.60
C LEU A 169 -8.95 -5.71 13.60
N SER A 170 -9.08 -5.24 14.83
CA SER A 170 -9.84 -5.92 15.89
C SER A 170 -11.30 -5.49 15.96
N ALA A 171 -11.68 -4.41 15.31
CA ALA A 171 -13.04 -3.86 15.36
C ALA A 171 -13.75 -4.00 14.00
N PRO A 172 -14.40 -5.13 13.72
CA PRO A 172 -15.13 -5.37 12.46
C PRO A 172 -16.18 -4.31 12.15
N SER A 173 -16.73 -3.66 13.17
CA SER A 173 -17.68 -2.55 13.01
C SER A 173 -17.08 -1.35 12.28
N PHE A 174 -15.76 -1.15 12.34
CA PHE A 174 -15.07 -0.09 11.58
C PHE A 174 -15.12 -0.34 10.08
N LEU A 175 -15.19 -1.60 9.69
CA LEU A 175 -15.09 -2.08 8.31
C LEU A 175 -16.45 -2.42 7.70
N ALA A 176 -17.54 -2.32 8.47
CA ALA A 176 -18.87 -2.72 8.03
C ALA A 176 -19.34 -1.94 6.79
N ASP A 177 -18.90 -0.69 6.66
CA ASP A 177 -19.36 0.23 5.62
C ASP A 177 -18.33 0.51 4.52
N GLY A 178 -17.18 -0.17 4.51
CA GLY A 178 -16.24 0.06 3.41
C GLY A 178 -14.76 -0.08 3.73
N ILE A 179 -13.99 0.96 3.43
CA ILE A 179 -12.54 1.03 3.62
C ILE A 179 -12.21 1.93 4.80
N VAL A 180 -11.33 1.45 5.68
CA VAL A 180 -10.72 2.28 6.72
C VAL A 180 -9.32 2.67 6.27
N THR A 181 -9.01 3.97 6.40
CA THR A 181 -7.64 4.49 6.27
C THR A 181 -7.16 5.00 7.62
N LEU A 182 -5.84 4.99 7.83
CA LEU A 182 -5.23 5.61 8.99
C LEU A 182 -4.85 7.06 8.66
N GLY A 183 -5.19 7.98 9.55
CA GLY A 183 -4.83 9.38 9.41
C GLY A 183 -4.15 9.88 10.69
N ILE A 184 -2.97 10.50 10.55
CA ILE A 184 -2.18 10.99 11.66
C ILE A 184 -2.72 12.34 12.10
N VAL A 185 -2.96 12.48 13.41
CA VAL A 185 -3.18 13.78 14.03
C VAL A 185 -1.82 14.46 14.16
N ASP A 186 -1.60 15.47 13.37
CA ASP A 186 -0.37 16.26 13.42
C ASP A 186 -0.70 17.73 13.62
N ALA A 187 0.05 18.38 14.50
CA ALA A 187 -0.01 19.82 14.72
C ALA A 187 0.96 20.59 13.80
N GLU A 188 1.96 19.88 13.28
CA GLU A 188 2.96 20.42 12.37
C GLU A 188 2.59 20.08 10.92
N LEU A 189 2.85 21.01 10.02
CA LEU A 189 2.62 20.79 8.59
C LEU A 189 3.75 19.92 8.04
N GLY A 190 3.41 18.72 7.61
CA GLY A 190 4.34 17.90 6.83
C GLY A 190 4.59 18.50 5.45
N VAL A 191 5.83 18.42 5.00
CA VAL A 191 6.22 18.86 3.65
C VAL A 191 5.73 17.83 2.63
N ASP A 192 5.00 18.28 1.61
CA ASP A 192 4.48 17.44 0.51
C ASP A 192 3.59 16.28 0.97
N GLU A 193 2.84 16.44 2.07
CA GLU A 193 1.91 15.44 2.57
C GLU A 193 0.52 15.58 1.94
N ASP A 194 -0.20 14.46 1.85
CA ASP A 194 -1.61 14.41 1.50
C ASP A 194 -2.45 14.52 2.79
N TYR A 195 -3.64 15.13 2.70
CA TYR A 195 -4.51 15.34 3.85
C TYR A 195 -5.89 14.72 3.65
N LEU A 196 -6.39 14.07 4.69
CA LEU A 196 -7.77 13.58 4.78
C LEU A 196 -8.65 14.67 5.39
N VAL A 197 -9.46 15.32 4.59
CA VAL A 197 -10.44 16.27 5.06
C VAL A 197 -11.69 15.51 5.49
N LEU A 198 -12.07 15.68 6.76
CA LEU A 198 -13.11 14.88 7.40
C LEU A 198 -14.49 15.51 7.22
N SER A 199 -15.51 14.68 7.16
CA SER A 199 -16.90 15.08 7.28
C SER A 199 -17.22 15.43 8.74
N ALA A 200 -18.42 15.91 9.02
CA ALA A 200 -18.90 16.10 10.38
C ALA A 200 -18.75 14.79 11.18
N PRO A 201 -18.32 14.87 12.46
CA PRO A 201 -18.24 13.71 13.33
C PRO A 201 -19.60 13.01 13.43
N ASP A 202 -19.55 11.68 13.47
CA ASP A 202 -20.68 10.81 13.87
C ASP A 202 -20.28 10.02 15.13
N ASP A 203 -21.20 9.26 15.70
CA ASP A 203 -20.98 8.49 16.95
C ASP A 203 -20.02 7.30 16.76
N ARG A 204 -19.33 7.19 15.63
CA ARG A 204 -18.44 6.08 15.31
C ARG A 204 -17.00 6.40 15.70
N PRO A 205 -16.20 5.38 16.06
CA PRO A 205 -14.78 5.55 16.39
C PRO A 205 -13.91 5.94 15.17
N THR A 206 -14.45 5.81 13.96
CA THR A 206 -13.84 6.29 12.72
C THR A 206 -14.70 7.41 12.14
N VAL A 207 -14.10 8.37 11.44
CA VAL A 207 -14.78 9.52 10.86
C VAL A 207 -14.82 9.37 9.32
N ALA A 208 -15.96 9.70 8.71
CA ALA A 208 -16.06 9.70 7.25
C ALA A 208 -15.11 10.74 6.65
N VAL A 209 -14.38 10.34 5.61
CA VAL A 209 -13.51 11.25 4.87
C VAL A 209 -14.36 12.00 3.84
N ALA A 210 -14.36 13.31 3.88
CA ALA A 210 -15.05 14.14 2.91
C ALA A 210 -14.34 14.13 1.56
N PHE A 211 -13.04 14.32 1.52
CA PHE A 211 -12.18 14.17 0.35
C PHE A 211 -10.72 14.07 0.81
N THR A 212 -9.84 13.64 -0.12
CA THR A 212 -8.39 13.66 0.08
C THR A 212 -7.82 14.84 -0.70
N ALA A 213 -7.09 15.72 -0.02
CA ALA A 213 -6.36 16.81 -0.64
C ALA A 213 -4.92 16.35 -0.90
N GLN A 214 -4.52 16.29 -2.17
CA GLN A 214 -3.19 15.86 -2.57
C GLN A 214 -2.25 17.05 -2.56
N LYS A 215 -1.20 17.00 -1.75
CA LYS A 215 -0.12 17.99 -1.65
C LYS A 215 -0.61 19.44 -1.80
N PRO A 216 -1.55 19.88 -0.95
CA PRO A 216 -2.09 21.23 -1.06
C PRO A 216 -0.98 22.26 -0.76
N MET A 217 -1.13 23.48 -1.27
CA MET A 217 -0.25 24.58 -0.91
C MET A 217 -0.26 24.77 0.61
N GLU A 218 0.86 25.17 1.18
CA GLU A 218 1.08 25.27 2.63
C GLU A 218 -0.04 26.01 3.38
N TRP A 219 -0.49 27.15 2.85
CA TRP A 219 -1.57 27.92 3.50
C TRP A 219 -2.93 27.18 3.48
N VAL A 220 -3.20 26.35 2.46
CA VAL A 220 -4.39 25.51 2.38
C VAL A 220 -4.26 24.33 3.36
N ALA A 221 -3.09 23.68 3.41
CA ALA A 221 -2.79 22.62 4.36
C ALA A 221 -2.97 23.09 5.80
N ARG A 222 -2.48 24.28 6.10
CA ARG A 222 -2.62 24.94 7.43
C ARG A 222 -4.09 25.16 7.81
N ASP A 223 -4.94 25.54 6.86
CA ASP A 223 -6.38 25.67 7.09
C ASP A 223 -7.05 24.31 7.34
N PHE A 224 -6.69 23.29 6.55
CA PHE A 224 -7.19 21.92 6.74
C PHE A 224 -6.82 21.38 8.12
N VAL A 225 -5.56 21.51 8.55
CA VAL A 225 -5.09 21.07 9.88
C VAL A 225 -5.86 21.78 10.99
N ARG A 226 -6.05 23.12 10.89
CA ARG A 226 -6.86 23.88 11.86
C ARG A 226 -8.30 23.38 11.96
N ARG A 227 -8.86 22.85 10.88
CA ARG A 227 -10.21 22.25 10.83
C ARG A 227 -10.21 20.77 11.20
N GLY A 228 -9.08 20.22 11.67
CA GLY A 228 -8.98 18.84 12.14
C GLY A 228 -8.78 17.79 11.05
N ALA A 229 -8.30 18.17 9.86
CA ALA A 229 -7.84 17.23 8.86
C ALA A 229 -6.67 16.40 9.40
N LEU A 230 -6.47 15.20 8.84
CA LEU A 230 -5.43 14.27 9.23
C LEU A 230 -4.43 14.12 8.09
N VAL A 231 -3.15 13.88 8.42
CA VAL A 231 -2.16 13.48 7.42
C VAL A 231 -2.50 12.07 6.91
N ALA A 232 -2.58 11.91 5.60
CA ALA A 232 -2.93 10.64 4.97
C ALA A 232 -1.72 9.69 4.96
N THR A 233 -1.86 8.53 5.56
CA THR A 233 -0.76 7.55 5.62
C THR A 233 -0.65 6.67 4.37
N GLY A 234 -1.65 6.64 3.50
CA GLY A 234 -1.73 5.64 2.43
C GLY A 234 -1.93 4.21 2.93
N ILE A 235 -2.21 4.02 4.23
CA ILE A 235 -2.56 2.72 4.82
C ILE A 235 -4.07 2.52 4.71
N TYR A 236 -4.47 1.41 4.08
CA TYR A 236 -5.88 1.06 3.90
C TYR A 236 -6.17 -0.33 4.44
N ILE A 237 -7.34 -0.49 5.06
CA ILE A 237 -7.82 -1.76 5.61
C ILE A 237 -9.24 -1.99 5.11
N ALA A 238 -9.49 -3.16 4.52
CA ALA A 238 -10.80 -3.55 4.04
C ALA A 238 -10.92 -5.07 3.90
N TYR A 239 -12.14 -5.55 3.71
CA TYR A 239 -12.35 -6.94 3.31
C TYR A 239 -11.88 -7.17 1.86
N ALA A 240 -11.28 -8.34 1.61
CA ALA A 240 -10.85 -8.75 0.28
C ALA A 240 -11.99 -8.72 -0.74
N SER A 241 -13.18 -9.19 -0.35
CA SER A 241 -14.39 -9.14 -1.17
C SER A 241 -14.84 -7.72 -1.50
N ALA A 242 -14.72 -6.78 -0.56
CA ALA A 242 -15.10 -5.38 -0.77
C ALA A 242 -14.16 -4.71 -1.78
N LEU A 243 -12.84 -4.90 -1.64
CA LEU A 243 -11.85 -4.38 -2.58
C LEU A 243 -12.02 -5.00 -3.98
N ALA A 244 -12.25 -6.32 -4.07
CA ALA A 244 -12.51 -6.99 -5.33
C ALA A 244 -13.80 -6.47 -6.00
N ALA A 245 -14.87 -6.26 -5.25
CA ALA A 245 -16.12 -5.71 -5.77
C ALA A 245 -15.93 -4.29 -6.35
N LEU A 246 -15.09 -3.46 -5.70
CA LEU A 246 -14.70 -2.16 -6.23
C LEU A 246 -13.99 -2.28 -7.57
N LEU A 247 -12.97 -3.13 -7.65
CA LEU A 247 -12.22 -3.37 -8.88
C LEU A 247 -13.13 -3.82 -10.01
N TYR A 248 -14.03 -4.76 -9.76
CA TYR A 248 -15.01 -5.22 -10.76
C TYR A 248 -15.97 -4.11 -11.19
N ARG A 249 -16.39 -3.25 -10.28
CA ARG A 249 -17.35 -2.19 -10.59
C ARG A 249 -16.73 -1.06 -11.39
N TYR A 250 -15.52 -0.62 -11.01
CA TYR A 250 -14.89 0.55 -11.63
C TYR A 250 -14.07 0.21 -12.87
N TRP A 251 -13.44 -0.95 -12.86
CA TRP A 251 -12.54 -1.39 -13.92
C TRP A 251 -12.80 -2.84 -14.31
N PRO A 252 -14.01 -3.17 -14.80
CA PRO A 252 -14.38 -4.56 -15.09
C PRO A 252 -13.46 -5.22 -16.09
N THR A 253 -13.11 -4.55 -17.19
CA THR A 253 -12.21 -5.07 -18.23
C THR A 253 -10.81 -5.29 -17.67
N LEU A 254 -10.25 -4.29 -16.99
CA LEU A 254 -8.93 -4.39 -16.35
C LEU A 254 -8.89 -5.53 -15.33
N THR A 255 -9.90 -5.64 -14.47
CA THR A 255 -10.03 -6.72 -13.49
C THR A 255 -10.03 -8.09 -14.15
N HIS A 256 -10.79 -8.28 -15.23
CA HIS A 256 -10.83 -9.51 -15.98
C HIS A 256 -9.45 -9.87 -16.59
N ASN A 257 -8.77 -8.89 -17.16
CA ASN A 257 -7.45 -9.06 -17.76
C ASN A 257 -6.37 -9.38 -16.71
N ILE A 258 -6.42 -8.74 -15.53
CA ILE A 258 -5.54 -9.06 -14.39
C ILE A 258 -5.75 -10.53 -13.98
N LEU A 259 -6.99 -10.98 -13.82
CA LEU A 259 -7.27 -12.36 -13.42
C LEU A 259 -6.78 -13.38 -14.45
N ARG A 260 -6.89 -13.07 -15.74
CA ARG A 260 -6.34 -13.92 -16.81
C ARG A 260 -4.82 -14.00 -16.70
N ASN A 261 -4.16 -12.89 -16.46
CA ASN A 261 -2.71 -12.84 -16.28
C ASN A 261 -2.26 -13.65 -15.05
N LEU A 262 -2.94 -13.49 -13.91
CA LEU A 262 -2.63 -14.25 -12.68
C LEU A 262 -2.77 -15.76 -12.86
N LYS A 263 -3.80 -16.25 -13.58
CA LYS A 263 -3.95 -17.68 -13.89
C LYS A 263 -2.75 -18.23 -14.65
N GLN A 264 -2.22 -17.47 -15.61
CA GLN A 264 -1.06 -17.89 -16.40
C GLN A 264 0.22 -17.95 -15.55
N SER A 265 0.43 -17.00 -14.66
CA SER A 265 1.57 -16.98 -13.75
C SER A 265 1.52 -18.13 -12.74
N TYR A 266 0.35 -18.37 -12.14
CA TYR A 266 0.14 -19.45 -11.17
C TYR A 266 0.45 -20.84 -11.74
N VAL A 267 -0.04 -21.14 -12.95
CA VAL A 267 0.21 -22.43 -13.63
C VAL A 267 1.70 -22.69 -13.86
N ARG A 268 2.49 -21.62 -14.02
CA ARG A 268 3.94 -21.71 -14.28
C ARG A 268 4.79 -21.69 -13.00
N GLY A 269 4.21 -21.50 -11.82
CA GLY A 269 4.94 -21.40 -10.54
C GLY A 269 5.91 -20.22 -10.48
N LEU A 270 5.67 -19.17 -11.28
CA LEU A 270 6.51 -18.00 -11.42
C LEU A 270 6.00 -16.86 -10.53
N GLU A 271 6.83 -15.81 -10.40
CA GLU A 271 6.39 -14.52 -9.86
C GLU A 271 5.17 -13.99 -10.65
N ASN A 272 4.28 -13.29 -9.95
CA ASN A 272 3.12 -12.67 -10.59
C ASN A 272 3.58 -11.41 -11.35
N ARG A 273 4.06 -11.60 -12.56
CA ARG A 273 4.46 -10.49 -13.44
C ARG A 273 3.21 -9.83 -14.02
N ILE A 274 3.16 -8.52 -13.87
CA ILE A 274 2.08 -7.71 -14.43
C ILE A 274 2.42 -7.39 -15.87
N ALA A 275 1.60 -7.90 -16.80
CA ALA A 275 1.85 -7.73 -18.22
C ALA A 275 1.78 -6.24 -18.64
N PRO A 276 2.71 -5.76 -19.47
CA PRO A 276 2.77 -4.36 -19.91
C PRO A 276 1.50 -3.85 -20.60
N VAL A 277 0.81 -4.73 -21.30
CA VAL A 277 -0.45 -4.38 -21.97
C VAL A 277 -1.51 -3.87 -20.98
N LEU A 278 -1.46 -4.32 -19.72
CA LEU A 278 -2.38 -3.86 -18.67
C LEU A 278 -2.07 -2.42 -18.21
N ALA A 279 -0.84 -1.93 -18.45
CA ALA A 279 -0.45 -0.59 -18.04
C ALA A 279 -1.22 0.50 -18.77
N GLN A 280 -1.45 0.34 -20.07
CA GLN A 280 -2.24 1.32 -20.83
C GLN A 280 -3.69 1.37 -20.36
N GLU A 281 -4.28 0.23 -20.00
CA GLU A 281 -5.61 0.18 -19.41
C GLU A 281 -5.62 0.81 -18.02
N ALA A 282 -4.58 0.55 -17.21
CA ALA A 282 -4.43 1.14 -15.88
C ALA A 282 -4.23 2.65 -15.92
N LEU A 283 -3.47 3.18 -16.87
CA LEU A 283 -3.30 4.63 -17.08
C LEU A 283 -4.64 5.30 -17.41
N ARG A 284 -5.48 4.68 -18.23
CA ARG A 284 -6.84 5.17 -18.49
C ARG A 284 -7.75 5.08 -17.26
N ALA A 285 -7.52 4.07 -16.41
CA ALA A 285 -8.24 3.88 -15.16
C ALA A 285 -7.74 4.84 -14.06
N ALA A 286 -6.43 5.12 -14.00
CA ALA A 286 -5.79 5.98 -13.01
C ALA A 286 -6.15 7.47 -13.15
N SER A 287 -6.75 7.89 -14.28
CA SER A 287 -7.35 9.21 -14.38
C SER A 287 -8.53 9.42 -13.41
N ARG A 288 -8.99 8.36 -12.75
CA ARG A 288 -9.94 8.41 -11.63
C ARG A 288 -9.31 7.66 -10.45
N PRO A 289 -9.03 8.33 -9.31
CA PRO A 289 -8.50 7.65 -8.13
C PRO A 289 -9.39 6.47 -7.73
N PHE A 290 -8.77 5.35 -7.36
CA PHE A 290 -9.46 4.11 -6.94
C PHE A 290 -10.50 4.34 -5.82
N TRP A 291 -10.31 5.39 -5.04
CA TRP A 291 -11.16 5.84 -3.94
C TRP A 291 -12.02 7.07 -4.28
N ASP A 292 -12.05 7.53 -5.53
CA ASP A 292 -13.06 8.48 -5.96
C ASP A 292 -14.44 7.79 -5.97
N ARG A 293 -15.02 7.96 -4.89
CA ARG A 293 -16.22 7.48 -4.21
C ARG A 293 -17.34 6.96 -5.09
N PRO A 294 -17.66 5.69 -4.92
CA PRO A 294 -19.07 5.34 -5.01
C PRO A 294 -19.85 5.91 -3.81
N PRO A 295 -21.04 6.42 -4.02
CA PRO A 295 -21.89 6.90 -2.93
C PRO A 295 -22.18 5.85 -1.83
N TRP A 296 -21.97 4.55 -2.16
CA TRP A 296 -22.22 3.43 -1.27
C TRP A 296 -20.96 2.87 -0.57
N LEU A 297 -19.76 3.36 -0.92
CA LEU A 297 -18.53 3.01 -0.23
C LEU A 297 -18.00 4.21 0.54
N THR A 298 -18.03 4.09 1.83
CA THR A 298 -17.53 5.15 2.71
C THR A 298 -16.07 4.90 3.02
N LEU A 299 -15.19 5.82 2.62
CA LEU A 299 -13.84 5.90 3.16
C LEU A 299 -13.93 6.53 4.54
N ARG A 300 -13.48 5.83 5.57
CA ARG A 300 -13.47 6.32 6.95
C ARG A 300 -12.04 6.38 7.46
N ALA A 301 -11.72 7.42 8.20
CA ALA A 301 -10.42 7.61 8.81
C ALA A 301 -10.43 7.17 10.28
N LEU A 302 -9.47 6.34 10.67
CA LEU A 302 -9.12 6.11 12.07
C LEU A 302 -8.05 7.13 12.45
N ARG A 303 -8.31 7.92 13.48
CA ARG A 303 -7.36 8.89 14.03
C ARG A 303 -6.23 8.15 14.74
N VAL A 304 -5.01 8.46 14.39
CA VAL A 304 -3.78 7.95 14.99
C VAL A 304 -3.04 9.12 15.62
N ALA A 305 -2.57 8.97 16.84
CA ALA A 305 -1.74 9.97 17.49
C ALA A 305 -0.46 10.24 16.69
N HIS A 306 0.14 11.39 16.89
CA HIS A 306 1.43 11.71 16.28
C HIS A 306 2.43 10.58 16.53
N CYS A 307 3.05 10.07 15.48
CA CYS A 307 4.01 8.96 15.52
C CYS A 307 5.25 9.23 14.63
N GLY A 308 5.49 10.48 14.28
CA GLY A 308 6.58 10.89 13.39
C GLY A 308 6.48 10.25 12.01
N TRP A 309 5.26 10.23 11.46
CA TRP A 309 4.99 9.77 10.10
C TRP A 309 5.51 10.77 9.07
N SER A 310 6.13 10.25 8.01
CA SER A 310 6.41 11.01 6.78
C SER A 310 6.28 10.12 5.55
N SER A 311 5.71 10.63 4.48
CA SER A 311 5.44 9.89 3.24
C SER A 311 6.68 9.67 2.37
N LEU A 312 7.83 10.27 2.66
CA LEU A 312 9.06 10.23 1.85
C LEU A 312 8.79 10.55 0.36
N SER A 313 7.91 11.51 0.12
CA SER A 313 7.43 11.84 -1.24
C SER A 313 8.30 12.88 -1.94
N SER A 314 9.20 13.54 -1.22
CA SER A 314 10.14 14.54 -1.74
C SER A 314 11.51 14.42 -1.08
N THR A 315 12.53 14.94 -1.75
CA THR A 315 13.89 15.03 -1.20
C THR A 315 13.92 15.83 0.09
N GLN A 316 13.13 16.90 0.18
CA GLN A 316 13.06 17.74 1.38
C GLN A 316 12.50 16.98 2.60
N ALA A 317 11.47 16.13 2.40
CA ALA A 317 10.95 15.27 3.46
C ALA A 317 12.00 14.26 3.95
N ILE A 318 12.80 13.71 3.03
CA ILE A 318 13.87 12.77 3.37
C ILE A 318 14.99 13.49 4.14
N GLU A 319 15.44 14.67 3.65
CA GLU A 319 16.46 15.49 4.31
C GLU A 319 16.05 15.83 5.75
N GLY A 320 14.78 16.21 5.97
CA GLY A 320 14.25 16.51 7.29
C GLY A 320 14.37 15.33 8.27
N ILE A 321 14.14 14.09 7.80
CA ILE A 321 14.27 12.90 8.65
C ILE A 321 15.73 12.60 8.95
N VAL A 322 16.59 12.66 7.94
CA VAL A 322 18.03 12.36 8.07
C VAL A 322 18.68 13.34 9.02
N THR A 323 18.36 14.64 8.93
CA THR A 323 18.92 15.67 9.81
C THR A 323 18.40 15.61 11.24
N ALA A 324 17.20 15.06 11.45
CA ALA A 324 16.62 14.91 12.79
C ALA A 324 17.17 13.70 13.57
N GLN A 325 17.99 12.84 12.94
CA GLN A 325 18.58 11.66 13.58
C GLN A 325 20.01 11.96 14.09
N PRO A 326 20.22 12.20 15.39
CA PRO A 326 21.54 12.55 15.92
C PRO A 326 22.59 11.46 15.79
N GLU A 327 22.19 10.19 15.74
CA GLU A 327 23.11 9.05 15.60
C GLU A 327 23.64 8.90 14.17
N ALA A 328 22.91 9.37 13.18
CA ALA A 328 23.32 9.35 11.79
C ALA A 328 24.55 10.21 11.54
N ALA A 329 24.72 11.28 12.33
CA ALA A 329 25.90 12.16 12.29
C ALA A 329 27.18 11.46 12.78
N GLN A 330 27.08 10.40 13.61
CA GLN A 330 28.25 9.67 14.14
C GLN A 330 28.89 8.73 13.10
N TYR A 331 28.14 8.33 12.06
CA TYR A 331 28.66 7.43 11.02
C TYR A 331 29.30 8.16 9.84
N GLY A 332 29.50 9.50 9.91
CA GLY A 332 30.19 10.27 8.86
C GLY A 332 29.51 10.33 7.49
N LEU A 333 28.45 9.53 7.32
CA LEU A 333 27.75 9.21 6.07
C LEU A 333 26.99 10.43 5.46
N TYR A 334 26.67 11.44 6.25
CA TYR A 334 25.69 12.45 5.85
C TYR A 334 26.24 13.82 5.46
N GLN A 335 27.38 14.21 6.03
CA GLN A 335 27.94 15.52 5.74
C GLN A 335 28.37 15.61 4.27
N SER A 336 29.02 14.56 3.75
CA SER A 336 29.45 14.47 2.35
C SER A 336 28.28 14.39 1.36
N GLN A 337 27.20 13.67 1.72
CA GLN A 337 26.01 13.54 0.89
C GLN A 337 25.18 14.83 0.84
N TYR A 338 25.07 15.52 1.96
CA TYR A 338 24.41 16.83 2.06
C TYR A 338 25.15 17.89 1.26
N ASP A 339 26.48 17.90 1.31
CA ASP A 339 27.32 18.82 0.57
C ASP A 339 27.29 18.55 -0.96
N TYR A 340 27.14 17.28 -1.36
CA TYR A 340 26.95 16.88 -2.77
C TYR A 340 25.63 17.42 -3.33
N LEU A 341 24.52 17.17 -2.65
CA LEU A 341 23.18 17.65 -3.06
C LEU A 341 23.08 19.17 -3.10
N LYS A 342 23.82 19.86 -2.21
CA LYS A 342 23.91 21.31 -2.20
C LYS A 342 24.65 21.86 -3.41
N ARG A 343 25.69 21.18 -3.90
CA ARG A 343 26.47 21.58 -5.08
C ARG A 343 25.68 21.44 -6.38
N GLU A 344 24.85 20.39 -6.53
CA GLU A 344 24.01 20.23 -7.73
C GLU A 344 22.86 21.25 -7.82
N ARG A 345 22.43 21.86 -6.69
CA ARG A 345 21.42 22.93 -6.71
C ARG A 345 21.99 24.32 -7.02
N THR A 346 23.30 24.48 -7.02
CA THR A 346 23.98 25.75 -7.29
C THR A 346 24.71 25.80 -8.64
N SER A 347 24.69 24.71 -9.39
CA SER A 347 25.13 24.61 -10.78
C SER A 347 23.93 24.50 -11.72
#